data_3d026697346a338b6c11e2f96f648b89
#
_entry.id   3d026697346a338b6c11e2f96f648b89
#
_cell.length_a   1.000
_cell.length_b   1.000
_cell.length_c   1.000
_cell.angle_alpha   90.00
_cell.angle_beta   90.00
_cell.angle_gamma   90.00
#
_symmetry.space_group_name_H-M   'P 1'
#
loop_
_entity.id
_entity.type
_entity.pdbx_description
1 polymer ?
#
loop_
_entity_poly.entity_id
_entity_poly.type
_entity_poly.pdbx_seq_one_letter_code
_entity_poly.pdbx_strand_id
1 'polypeptide(L)'
;MKNVDEFIPQPDRPKDKDFLMPVEDVFSISGRGTVVTGRVESGIIKVGEEIEIVGIRDTKKSVCTGVEMFRKLLDSGEAGDNIGALLRGVERDDVERGQVLCKPGSITPHTEFECQAYILKKEEGGRHTPFFTKYRPQFYFRTTDVTGEVTLPSGTEMVMPGDDGKFTVKLITPIAMNDKLNFAIREGGKTVGAGVVTKIIK
;
A
#
# COMPACT_ATOMS: atom_id res chain seq x y z
N MET A 1 -32.72 -8.56 5.40
CA MET A 1 -31.64 -8.52 6.39
C MET A 1 -31.28 -9.93 6.85
N LYS A 2 -32.19 -10.71 7.43
CA LYS A 2 -31.90 -12.07 7.96
C LYS A 2 -31.14 -12.99 6.99
N ASN A 3 -31.51 -13.03 5.71
CA ASN A 3 -30.84 -13.85 4.70
C ASN A 3 -29.43 -13.34 4.35
N VAL A 4 -29.15 -12.04 4.49
CA VAL A 4 -27.82 -11.45 4.28
C VAL A 4 -26.89 -11.86 5.41
N ASP A 5 -27.38 -11.80 6.65
CA ASP A 5 -26.60 -12.16 7.84
C ASP A 5 -26.27 -13.67 7.90
N GLU A 6 -27.14 -14.51 7.32
CA GLU A 6 -26.95 -15.97 7.25
C GLU A 6 -26.07 -16.42 6.07
N PHE A 7 -26.10 -15.69 4.94
CA PHE A 7 -25.41 -16.09 3.70
C PHE A 7 -24.04 -15.46 3.51
N ILE A 8 -23.77 -14.29 4.10
CA ILE A 8 -22.48 -13.62 3.97
C ILE A 8 -21.63 -13.96 5.19
N PRO A 9 -20.60 -14.83 5.04
CA PRO A 9 -19.73 -15.14 6.17
C PRO A 9 -18.95 -13.89 6.56
N GLN A 10 -18.66 -13.73 7.84
CA GLN A 10 -17.77 -12.69 8.32
C GLN A 10 -16.38 -12.88 7.69
N PRO A 11 -15.79 -11.83 7.10
CA PRO A 11 -14.46 -11.94 6.52
C PRO A 11 -13.42 -12.28 7.60
N ASP A 12 -12.48 -13.14 7.24
CA ASP A 12 -11.35 -13.44 8.09
C ASP A 12 -10.46 -12.19 8.20
N ARG A 13 -10.26 -11.70 9.43
CA ARG A 13 -9.48 -10.49 9.70
C ARG A 13 -8.12 -10.89 10.27
N PRO A 14 -6.99 -10.53 9.63
CA PRO A 14 -5.65 -10.92 10.06
C PRO A 14 -5.18 -10.14 11.28
N LYS A 15 -5.84 -10.34 12.44
CA LYS A 15 -5.55 -9.65 13.70
C LYS A 15 -4.26 -10.15 14.37
N ASP A 16 -3.85 -11.40 14.10
CA ASP A 16 -2.67 -12.05 14.71
C ASP A 16 -1.35 -11.62 14.05
N LYS A 17 -1.41 -10.81 12.99
CA LYS A 17 -0.25 -10.24 12.31
C LYS A 17 0.18 -8.93 12.96
N ASP A 18 1.39 -8.47 12.61
CA ASP A 18 1.85 -7.14 13.00
C ASP A 18 0.94 -6.05 12.42
N PHE A 19 0.76 -4.97 13.19
CA PHE A 19 -0.05 -3.83 12.78
C PHE A 19 0.52 -3.18 11.52
N LEU A 20 -0.38 -2.95 10.57
CA LEU A 20 -0.10 -2.19 9.34
C LEU A 20 -1.35 -1.46 8.88
N MET A 21 -1.21 -0.15 8.64
CA MET A 21 -2.28 0.71 8.13
C MET A 21 -1.73 1.63 7.05
N PRO A 22 -2.12 1.50 5.78
CA PRO A 22 -1.81 2.47 4.73
C PRO A 22 -2.41 3.83 5.04
N VAL A 23 -1.63 4.90 4.82
CA VAL A 23 -2.09 6.28 4.99
C VAL A 23 -2.98 6.67 3.80
N GLU A 24 -4.21 7.03 4.07
CA GLU A 24 -5.17 7.52 3.07
C GLU A 24 -5.23 9.05 3.07
N ASP A 25 -5.30 9.65 4.26
CA ASP A 25 -5.34 11.11 4.41
C ASP A 25 -4.70 11.55 5.73
N VAL A 26 -4.29 12.83 5.79
CA VAL A 26 -3.59 13.42 6.93
C VAL A 26 -4.24 14.75 7.29
N PHE A 27 -4.64 14.89 8.54
CA PHE A 27 -5.29 16.09 9.07
C PHE A 27 -4.50 16.66 10.26
N SER A 28 -4.47 17.97 10.37
CA SER A 28 -4.01 18.66 11.57
C SER A 28 -5.23 19.10 12.39
N ILE A 29 -5.29 18.71 13.65
CA ILE A 29 -6.33 19.13 14.58
C ILE A 29 -5.71 20.10 15.58
N SER A 30 -6.20 21.35 15.60
CA SER A 30 -5.73 22.38 16.51
C SER A 30 -5.80 21.91 17.97
N GLY A 31 -4.67 21.98 18.69
CA GLY A 31 -4.55 21.56 20.08
C GLY A 31 -4.49 20.03 20.32
N ARG A 32 -4.61 19.20 19.29
CA ARG A 32 -4.52 17.73 19.41
C ARG A 32 -3.34 17.11 18.66
N GLY A 33 -2.90 17.71 17.55
CA GLY A 33 -1.79 17.22 16.72
C GLY A 33 -2.25 16.66 15.37
N THR A 34 -1.44 15.76 14.81
CA THR A 34 -1.69 15.18 13.49
C THR A 34 -2.49 13.88 13.60
N VAL A 35 -3.56 13.80 12.83
CA VAL A 35 -4.40 12.60 12.68
C VAL A 35 -4.17 12.02 11.31
N VAL A 36 -3.88 10.73 11.27
CA VAL A 36 -3.69 9.96 10.04
C VAL A 36 -4.85 8.99 9.90
N THR A 37 -5.54 9.02 8.77
CA THR A 37 -6.65 8.10 8.50
C THR A 37 -6.23 7.00 7.55
N GLY A 38 -6.84 5.84 7.71
CA GLY A 38 -6.65 4.69 6.85
C GLY A 38 -7.44 3.47 7.32
N ARG A 39 -7.46 2.47 6.46
CA ARG A 39 -7.98 1.17 6.83
C ARG A 39 -6.86 0.30 7.38
N VAL A 40 -7.05 -0.28 8.56
CA VAL A 40 -6.11 -1.25 9.12
C VAL A 40 -6.07 -2.49 8.23
N GLU A 41 -4.91 -2.75 7.60
CA GLU A 41 -4.69 -3.89 6.70
C GLU A 41 -4.48 -5.17 7.50
N SER A 42 -3.72 -5.09 8.61
CA SER A 42 -3.43 -6.22 9.49
C SER A 42 -3.15 -5.77 10.92
N GLY A 43 -3.25 -6.71 11.85
CA GLY A 43 -2.90 -6.53 13.25
C GLY A 43 -3.88 -5.66 14.03
N ILE A 44 -3.41 -5.17 15.16
CA ILE A 44 -4.13 -4.32 16.10
C ILE A 44 -3.22 -3.18 16.52
N ILE A 45 -3.76 -1.97 16.61
CA ILE A 45 -3.11 -0.80 17.22
C ILE A 45 -3.84 -0.40 18.48
N LYS A 46 -3.10 -0.12 19.55
CA LYS A 46 -3.65 0.38 20.82
C LYS A 46 -3.14 1.78 21.12
N VAL A 47 -3.93 2.52 21.86
CA VAL A 47 -3.50 3.81 22.39
C VAL A 47 -2.27 3.61 23.29
N GLY A 48 -1.22 4.42 23.06
CA GLY A 48 0.05 4.35 23.78
C GLY A 48 1.13 3.52 23.08
N GLU A 49 0.81 2.79 22.01
CA GLU A 49 1.81 1.98 21.29
C GLU A 49 2.71 2.82 20.39
N GLU A 50 3.97 2.41 20.33
CA GLU A 50 4.94 2.94 19.37
C GLU A 50 4.65 2.41 17.97
N ILE A 51 4.78 3.31 16.98
CA ILE A 51 4.62 2.98 15.55
C ILE A 51 5.77 3.59 14.75
N GLU A 52 5.95 3.08 13.55
CA GLU A 52 6.79 3.69 12.52
C GLU A 52 5.95 4.13 11.33
N ILE A 53 6.37 5.25 10.73
CA ILE A 53 5.85 5.78 9.48
C ILE A 53 6.87 5.43 8.42
N VAL A 54 6.51 4.57 7.46
CA VAL A 54 7.45 3.95 6.52
C VAL A 54 7.02 4.21 5.07
N GLY A 55 8.01 4.42 4.20
CA GLY A 55 7.84 4.64 2.77
C GLY A 55 7.96 6.11 2.36
N ILE A 56 8.26 6.33 1.09
CA ILE A 56 8.42 7.63 0.42
C ILE A 56 9.58 8.46 1.00
N ARG A 57 9.61 8.66 2.30
CA ARG A 57 10.61 9.44 3.06
C ARG A 57 11.34 8.54 4.06
N ASP A 58 12.29 9.12 4.76
CA ASP A 58 12.98 8.46 5.87
C ASP A 58 11.98 7.99 6.93
N THR A 59 12.20 6.79 7.44
CA THR A 59 11.34 6.20 8.46
C THR A 59 11.34 7.04 9.74
N LYS A 60 10.17 7.41 10.21
CA LYS A 60 9.97 8.21 11.43
C LYS A 60 9.23 7.41 12.48
N LYS A 61 9.69 7.47 13.73
CA LYS A 61 9.01 6.87 14.89
C LYS A 61 8.02 7.85 15.49
N SER A 62 6.91 7.32 15.97
CA SER A 62 5.89 8.07 16.69
C SER A 62 5.17 7.18 17.71
N VAL A 63 4.25 7.76 18.46
CA VAL A 63 3.36 7.04 19.39
C VAL A 63 1.93 7.36 19.00
N CYS A 64 1.10 6.33 18.90
CA CYS A 64 -0.33 6.48 18.73
C CYS A 64 -0.96 6.94 20.05
N THR A 65 -1.42 8.18 20.14
CA THR A 65 -2.01 8.75 21.37
C THR A 65 -3.52 8.70 21.40
N GLY A 66 -4.15 8.29 20.33
CA GLY A 66 -5.60 8.14 20.24
C GLY A 66 -6.01 7.38 18.99
N VAL A 67 -7.07 6.63 19.09
CA VAL A 67 -7.75 5.95 17.99
C VAL A 67 -9.18 6.43 17.94
N GLU A 68 -9.65 6.83 16.76
CA GLU A 68 -11.01 7.32 16.56
C GLU A 68 -11.66 6.62 15.37
N MET A 69 -12.92 6.24 15.52
CA MET A 69 -13.77 5.71 14.47
C MET A 69 -15.19 6.25 14.62
N PHE A 70 -15.76 6.79 13.52
CA PHE A 70 -17.12 7.39 13.53
C PHE A 70 -17.34 8.43 14.65
N ARG A 71 -16.34 9.29 14.92
CA ARG A 71 -16.35 10.32 15.97
C ARG A 71 -16.41 9.74 17.40
N LYS A 72 -16.03 8.48 17.58
CA LYS A 72 -15.90 7.84 18.87
C LYS A 72 -14.44 7.50 19.14
N LEU A 73 -13.97 7.84 20.33
CA LEU A 73 -12.66 7.42 20.80
C LEU A 73 -12.71 5.95 21.17
N LEU A 74 -11.70 5.21 20.77
CA LEU A 74 -11.52 3.79 21.01
C LEU A 74 -10.19 3.55 21.71
N ASP A 75 -10.08 2.47 22.46
CA ASP A 75 -8.83 2.03 23.07
C ASP A 75 -7.90 1.36 22.05
N SER A 76 -8.47 0.81 20.96
CA SER A 76 -7.76 0.12 19.91
C SER A 76 -8.51 0.14 18.57
N GLY A 77 -7.76 -0.09 17.48
CA GLY A 77 -8.29 -0.38 16.14
C GLY A 77 -7.72 -1.70 15.64
N GLU A 78 -8.52 -2.47 14.90
CA GLU A 78 -8.12 -3.81 14.43
C GLU A 78 -8.27 -3.97 12.92
N ALA A 79 -7.64 -5.02 12.37
CA ALA A 79 -7.70 -5.34 10.94
C ALA A 79 -9.13 -5.24 10.39
N GLY A 80 -9.30 -4.48 9.31
CA GLY A 80 -10.58 -4.20 8.67
C GLY A 80 -11.27 -2.91 9.10
N ASP A 81 -10.85 -2.28 10.20
CA ASP A 81 -11.43 -1.02 10.66
C ASP A 81 -10.85 0.17 9.88
N ASN A 82 -11.72 1.15 9.59
CA ASN A 82 -11.28 2.46 9.12
C ASN A 82 -11.15 3.38 10.32
N ILE A 83 -9.94 3.81 10.63
CA ILE A 83 -9.64 4.58 11.84
C ILE A 83 -8.90 5.88 11.52
N GLY A 84 -8.99 6.82 12.45
CA GLY A 84 -8.08 7.94 12.59
C GLY A 84 -7.12 7.66 13.75
N ALA A 85 -5.81 7.63 13.47
CA ALA A 85 -4.77 7.48 14.47
C ALA A 85 -4.17 8.85 14.79
N LEU A 86 -4.23 9.27 16.05
CA LEU A 86 -3.61 10.50 16.52
C LEU A 86 -2.14 10.22 16.86
N LEU A 87 -1.21 10.98 16.25
CA LEU A 87 0.21 10.77 16.37
C LEU A 87 0.88 11.87 17.20
N ARG A 88 1.82 11.46 18.06
CA ARG A 88 2.62 12.38 18.89
C ARG A 88 3.86 12.86 18.16
N GLY A 89 4.14 14.17 18.22
CA GLY A 89 5.40 14.74 17.73
C GLY A 89 5.60 14.62 16.23
N VAL A 90 4.51 14.56 15.49
CA VAL A 90 4.49 14.46 14.03
C VAL A 90 3.69 15.65 13.49
N GLU A 91 4.31 16.43 12.63
CA GLU A 91 3.63 17.50 11.91
C GLU A 91 2.89 16.93 10.69
N ARG A 92 1.89 17.68 10.21
CA ARG A 92 1.11 17.25 9.02
C ARG A 92 2.01 16.98 7.81
N ASP A 93 3.04 17.79 7.62
CA ASP A 93 3.94 17.70 6.47
C ASP A 93 5.01 16.58 6.61
N ASP A 94 5.09 15.95 7.77
CA ASP A 94 5.96 14.78 8.00
C ASP A 94 5.34 13.47 7.45
N VAL A 95 4.03 13.46 7.22
CA VAL A 95 3.28 12.28 6.77
C VAL A 95 2.54 12.61 5.50
N GLU A 96 2.55 11.67 4.57
CA GLU A 96 1.81 11.81 3.32
C GLU A 96 1.12 10.52 2.91
N ARG A 97 0.09 10.66 2.09
CA ARG A 97 -0.61 9.53 1.49
C ARG A 97 0.37 8.61 0.76
N GLY A 98 0.24 7.31 0.99
CA GLY A 98 1.11 6.30 0.40
C GLY A 98 2.18 5.75 1.31
N GLN A 99 2.49 6.43 2.40
CA GLN A 99 3.22 5.84 3.52
C GLN A 99 2.35 4.83 4.26
N VAL A 100 2.93 4.06 5.15
CA VAL A 100 2.21 3.16 6.06
C VAL A 100 2.55 3.47 7.50
N LEU A 101 1.57 3.34 8.39
CA LEU A 101 1.82 3.20 9.82
C LEU A 101 1.96 1.72 10.11
N CYS A 102 3.00 1.34 10.84
CA CYS A 102 3.25 -0.06 11.15
C CYS A 102 3.86 -0.23 12.54
N LYS A 103 3.84 -1.47 13.03
CA LYS A 103 4.61 -1.86 14.19
C LYS A 103 6.10 -1.66 13.91
N PRO A 104 6.90 -1.11 14.86
CA PRO A 104 8.32 -0.86 14.64
C PRO A 104 9.07 -2.09 14.11
N GLY A 105 9.80 -1.90 13.00
CA GLY A 105 10.61 -2.92 12.36
C GLY A 105 9.85 -4.01 11.60
N SER A 106 8.53 -3.93 11.46
CA SER A 106 7.72 -4.97 10.79
C SER A 106 7.73 -4.88 9.26
N ILE A 107 8.02 -3.72 8.71
CA ILE A 107 8.12 -3.50 7.26
C ILE A 107 9.22 -2.47 6.96
N THR A 108 9.85 -2.60 5.80
CA THR A 108 10.91 -1.70 5.33
C THR A 108 10.58 -1.09 3.98
N PRO A 109 11.12 0.11 3.66
CA PRO A 109 10.94 0.71 2.35
C PRO A 109 11.89 0.09 1.33
N HIS A 110 11.40 -0.13 0.11
CA HIS A 110 12.15 -0.77 -0.98
C HIS A 110 11.93 -0.04 -2.30
N THR A 111 12.93 -0.12 -3.18
CA THR A 111 12.91 0.52 -4.51
C THR A 111 13.01 -0.47 -5.66
N GLU A 112 13.42 -1.72 -5.42
CA GLU A 112 13.65 -2.68 -6.49
C GLU A 112 13.11 -4.06 -6.13
N PHE A 113 12.33 -4.65 -7.04
CA PHE A 113 11.67 -5.93 -6.82
C PHE A 113 11.47 -6.71 -8.13
N GLU A 114 11.38 -8.03 -8.01
CA GLU A 114 10.86 -8.91 -9.06
C GLU A 114 9.35 -9.08 -8.88
N CYS A 115 8.64 -9.15 -9.97
CA CYS A 115 7.20 -9.34 -9.96
C CYS A 115 6.74 -10.32 -11.04
N GLN A 116 5.53 -10.81 -10.86
CA GLN A 116 4.74 -11.43 -11.89
C GLN A 116 3.49 -10.57 -12.12
N ALA A 117 3.20 -10.23 -13.38
CA ALA A 117 2.07 -9.38 -13.70
C ALA A 117 1.41 -9.78 -15.02
N TYR A 118 0.09 -9.66 -15.03
CA TYR A 118 -0.75 -9.79 -16.21
C TYR A 118 -0.99 -8.42 -16.83
N ILE A 119 -0.81 -8.33 -18.14
CA ILE A 119 -1.02 -7.11 -18.91
C ILE A 119 -2.38 -7.18 -19.59
N LEU A 120 -3.26 -6.26 -19.24
CA LEU A 120 -4.63 -6.23 -19.73
C LEU A 120 -4.68 -6.03 -21.26
N LYS A 121 -5.56 -6.80 -21.91
CA LYS A 121 -5.87 -6.65 -23.34
C LYS A 121 -6.66 -5.38 -23.61
N LYS A 122 -6.71 -4.98 -24.88
CA LYS A 122 -7.52 -3.81 -25.32
C LYS A 122 -8.99 -3.97 -24.94
N GLU A 123 -9.55 -5.16 -25.11
CA GLU A 123 -10.94 -5.50 -24.80
C GLU A 123 -11.25 -5.41 -23.29
N GLU A 124 -10.22 -5.55 -22.45
CA GLU A 124 -10.29 -5.41 -20.99
C GLU A 124 -10.04 -3.96 -20.53
N GLY A 125 -9.92 -3.02 -21.48
CA GLY A 125 -9.62 -1.60 -21.21
C GLY A 125 -8.13 -1.30 -21.06
N GLY A 126 -7.27 -2.28 -21.34
CA GLY A 126 -5.82 -2.18 -21.24
C GLY A 126 -5.13 -1.61 -22.48
N ARG A 127 -3.91 -2.06 -22.71
CA ARG A 127 -3.05 -1.63 -23.83
C ARG A 127 -3.44 -2.32 -25.14
N HIS A 128 -3.08 -1.70 -26.25
CA HIS A 128 -3.18 -2.27 -27.61
C HIS A 128 -1.80 -2.43 -28.28
N THR A 129 -0.73 -1.99 -27.63
CA THR A 129 0.64 -2.08 -28.11
C THR A 129 1.51 -2.79 -27.08
N PRO A 130 2.55 -3.53 -27.51
CA PRO A 130 3.53 -4.12 -26.59
C PRO A 130 4.34 -3.03 -25.87
N PHE A 131 5.03 -3.43 -24.82
CA PHE A 131 6.06 -2.62 -24.20
C PHE A 131 7.40 -3.38 -24.14
N PHE A 132 8.47 -2.62 -24.01
CA PHE A 132 9.85 -3.08 -24.03
C PHE A 132 10.55 -2.74 -22.72
N THR A 133 11.76 -3.25 -22.53
CA THR A 133 12.65 -2.83 -21.44
C THR A 133 12.79 -1.30 -21.44
N LYS A 134 12.84 -0.70 -20.23
CA LYS A 134 12.78 0.73 -19.95
C LYS A 134 11.39 1.37 -20.07
N TYR A 135 10.33 0.58 -20.19
CA TYR A 135 8.97 1.08 -20.02
C TYR A 135 8.78 1.66 -18.61
N ARG A 136 8.17 2.82 -18.50
CA ARG A 136 8.05 3.59 -17.27
C ARG A 136 6.59 3.95 -16.92
N PRO A 137 5.76 2.98 -16.53
CA PRO A 137 4.41 3.24 -16.05
C PRO A 137 4.39 3.68 -14.59
N GLN A 138 3.18 3.93 -14.08
CA GLN A 138 2.92 4.08 -12.66
C GLN A 138 2.54 2.74 -12.05
N PHE A 139 3.17 2.41 -10.92
CA PHE A 139 2.88 1.26 -10.09
C PHE A 139 2.05 1.73 -8.89
N TYR A 140 0.83 1.25 -8.78
CA TYR A 140 -0.09 1.63 -7.73
C TYR A 140 -0.04 0.61 -6.59
N PHE A 141 0.51 1.03 -5.46
CA PHE A 141 0.62 0.23 -4.25
C PHE A 141 -0.29 0.83 -3.18
N ARG A 142 -1.18 0.01 -2.60
CA ARG A 142 -2.08 0.46 -1.53
C ARG A 142 -2.79 1.79 -1.87
N THR A 143 -2.27 2.91 -1.38
CA THR A 143 -2.91 4.23 -1.50
C THR A 143 -2.15 5.22 -2.38
N THR A 144 -1.01 4.82 -2.98
CA THR A 144 -0.18 5.70 -3.81
C THR A 144 0.28 5.05 -5.11
N ASP A 145 0.65 5.89 -6.06
CA ASP A 145 1.29 5.51 -7.30
C ASP A 145 2.73 6.04 -7.34
N VAL A 146 3.62 5.23 -7.88
CA VAL A 146 5.03 5.57 -8.06
C VAL A 146 5.48 5.14 -9.44
N THR A 147 6.20 6.02 -10.13
CA THR A 147 6.82 5.67 -11.42
C THR A 147 7.92 4.64 -11.19
N GLY A 148 7.90 3.58 -11.99
CA GLY A 148 8.94 2.55 -11.98
C GLY A 148 9.40 2.20 -13.39
N GLU A 149 10.67 1.86 -13.53
CA GLU A 149 11.26 1.38 -14.77
C GLU A 149 11.25 -0.14 -14.81
N VAL A 150 10.70 -0.70 -15.88
CA VAL A 150 10.62 -2.14 -16.11
C VAL A 150 11.87 -2.64 -16.84
N THR A 151 12.45 -3.73 -16.34
CA THR A 151 13.50 -4.50 -17.00
C THR A 151 12.98 -5.90 -17.27
N LEU A 152 12.92 -6.27 -18.55
CA LEU A 152 12.51 -7.60 -18.98
C LEU A 152 13.65 -8.61 -18.80
N PRO A 153 13.34 -9.89 -18.52
CA PRO A 153 14.35 -10.93 -18.39
C PRO A 153 15.08 -11.19 -19.72
N SER A 154 16.31 -11.70 -19.62
CA SER A 154 17.13 -12.05 -20.79
C SER A 154 16.36 -12.98 -21.73
N GLY A 155 16.35 -12.65 -23.03
CA GLY A 155 15.63 -13.43 -24.05
C GLY A 155 14.18 -12.99 -24.28
N THR A 156 13.66 -12.06 -23.48
CA THR A 156 12.34 -11.45 -23.71
C THR A 156 12.53 -10.06 -24.30
N GLU A 157 12.15 -9.87 -25.55
CA GLU A 157 12.27 -8.58 -26.22
C GLU A 157 11.14 -7.63 -25.87
N MET A 158 9.91 -8.16 -25.75
CA MET A 158 8.70 -7.39 -25.49
C MET A 158 7.67 -8.19 -24.69
N VAL A 159 6.70 -7.49 -24.11
CA VAL A 159 5.52 -8.06 -23.48
C VAL A 159 4.28 -7.56 -24.21
N MET A 160 3.42 -8.47 -24.65
CA MET A 160 2.18 -8.18 -25.36
C MET A 160 1.00 -7.97 -24.41
N PRO A 161 0.00 -7.19 -24.81
CA PRO A 161 -1.28 -7.21 -24.11
C PRO A 161 -1.88 -8.61 -24.08
N GLY A 162 -2.23 -9.09 -22.89
CA GLY A 162 -2.70 -10.45 -22.63
C GLY A 162 -1.64 -11.42 -22.13
N ASP A 163 -0.37 -10.99 -22.06
CA ASP A 163 0.68 -11.81 -21.50
C ASP A 163 0.69 -11.75 -19.98
N ASP A 164 1.08 -12.87 -19.38
CA ASP A 164 1.49 -12.97 -17.98
C ASP A 164 3.01 -13.12 -17.95
N GLY A 165 3.69 -12.13 -17.42
CA GLY A 165 5.14 -12.05 -17.48
C GLY A 165 5.82 -11.78 -16.14
N LYS A 166 7.06 -12.25 -16.02
CA LYS A 166 7.96 -11.89 -14.91
C LYS A 166 8.92 -10.83 -15.37
N PHE A 167 9.11 -9.79 -14.55
CA PHE A 167 10.08 -8.74 -14.82
C PHE A 167 10.54 -8.07 -13.53
N THR A 168 11.62 -7.32 -13.63
CA THR A 168 12.16 -6.52 -12.53
C THR A 168 11.70 -5.08 -12.68
N VAL A 169 11.34 -4.46 -11.56
CA VAL A 169 10.91 -3.07 -11.49
C VAL A 169 11.82 -2.30 -10.56
N LYS A 170 12.25 -1.12 -11.00
CA LYS A 170 12.97 -0.15 -10.19
C LYS A 170 12.13 1.11 -10.04
N LEU A 171 11.66 1.38 -8.84
CA LEU A 171 10.87 2.55 -8.47
C LEU A 171 11.76 3.79 -8.30
N ILE A 172 11.23 4.97 -8.60
CA ILE A 172 11.91 6.25 -8.36
C ILE A 172 11.84 6.69 -6.88
N THR A 173 10.92 6.13 -6.11
CA THR A 173 10.68 6.47 -4.71
C THR A 173 10.52 5.17 -3.90
N PRO A 174 11.10 5.07 -2.69
CA PRO A 174 10.95 3.89 -1.86
C PRO A 174 9.52 3.73 -1.34
N ILE A 175 9.01 2.51 -1.38
CA ILE A 175 7.67 2.15 -0.91
C ILE A 175 7.78 1.09 0.17
N ALA A 176 6.97 1.20 1.22
CA ALA A 176 6.82 0.15 2.23
C ALA A 176 6.29 -1.12 1.55
N MET A 177 7.14 -2.14 1.46
CA MET A 177 6.90 -3.33 0.64
C MET A 177 7.18 -4.60 1.42
N ASN A 178 6.38 -5.62 1.14
CA ASN A 178 6.58 -6.99 1.59
C ASN A 178 6.33 -7.96 0.42
N ASP A 179 6.85 -9.16 0.55
CA ASP A 179 6.57 -10.22 -0.43
C ASP A 179 5.06 -10.46 -0.56
N LYS A 180 4.63 -10.81 -1.77
CA LYS A 180 3.23 -11.01 -2.15
C LYS A 180 2.35 -9.76 -2.10
N LEU A 181 2.94 -8.56 -2.03
CA LEU A 181 2.19 -7.32 -2.18
C LEU A 181 1.63 -7.21 -3.59
N ASN A 182 0.32 -7.02 -3.69
CA ASN A 182 -0.35 -6.77 -4.96
C ASN A 182 -0.18 -5.32 -5.39
N PHE A 183 -0.13 -5.11 -6.70
CA PHE A 183 -0.09 -3.78 -7.29
C PHE A 183 -0.85 -3.73 -8.61
N ALA A 184 -1.25 -2.53 -9.01
CA ALA A 184 -1.76 -2.26 -10.34
C ALA A 184 -0.73 -1.47 -11.15
N ILE A 185 -0.68 -1.72 -12.47
CA ILE A 185 0.11 -0.94 -13.43
C ILE A 185 -0.84 0.03 -14.11
N ARG A 186 -0.51 1.32 -14.09
CA ARG A 186 -1.34 2.39 -14.65
C ARG A 186 -0.58 3.23 -15.65
N GLU A 187 -1.28 3.63 -16.70
CA GLU A 187 -0.78 4.52 -17.76
C GLU A 187 -1.87 5.50 -18.14
N GLY A 188 -1.59 6.79 -18.13
CA GLY A 188 -2.56 7.82 -18.49
C GLY A 188 -3.87 7.76 -17.70
N GLY A 189 -3.82 7.37 -16.41
CA GLY A 189 -4.99 7.26 -15.54
C GLY A 189 -5.79 5.96 -15.69
N LYS A 190 -5.40 5.06 -16.62
CA LYS A 190 -6.04 3.75 -16.83
C LYS A 190 -5.20 2.62 -16.24
N THR A 191 -5.84 1.60 -15.69
CA THR A 191 -5.18 0.37 -15.30
C THR A 191 -4.88 -0.46 -16.56
N VAL A 192 -3.62 -0.77 -16.77
CA VAL A 192 -3.13 -1.54 -17.93
C VAL A 192 -2.55 -2.89 -17.54
N GLY A 193 -2.50 -3.19 -16.25
CA GLY A 193 -2.03 -4.47 -15.74
C GLY A 193 -2.20 -4.57 -14.24
N ALA A 194 -2.04 -5.77 -13.73
CA ALA A 194 -2.00 -6.06 -12.31
C ALA A 194 -0.98 -7.16 -12.02
N GLY A 195 -0.35 -7.10 -10.88
CA GLY A 195 0.70 -8.04 -10.53
C GLY A 195 0.91 -8.19 -9.03
N VAL A 196 1.86 -9.04 -8.71
CA VAL A 196 2.28 -9.34 -7.35
C VAL A 196 3.80 -9.29 -7.24
N VAL A 197 4.30 -8.74 -6.14
CA VAL A 197 5.72 -8.78 -5.79
C VAL A 197 6.11 -10.21 -5.45
N THR A 198 7.06 -10.78 -6.18
CA THR A 198 7.54 -12.15 -5.97
C THR A 198 8.81 -12.20 -5.14
N LYS A 199 9.64 -11.15 -5.23
CA LYS A 199 10.89 -11.05 -4.48
C LYS A 199 11.35 -9.60 -4.37
N ILE A 200 11.75 -9.19 -3.19
CA ILE A 200 12.35 -7.88 -2.95
C ILE A 200 13.86 -7.98 -3.19
N ILE A 201 14.44 -7.01 -3.92
CA ILE A 201 15.86 -6.96 -4.28
C ILE A 201 16.57 -5.89 -3.43
N LYS A 202 16.00 -4.67 -3.35
CA LYS A 202 16.62 -3.54 -2.64
C LYS A 202 15.58 -2.55 -2.11
#